data_663deefd916d43fab290d66a96b544d9
#
_entry.id   663deefd916d43fab290d66a96b544d9
#
_cell.length_a   1.000
_cell.length_b   1.000
_cell.length_c   1.000
_cell.angle_alpha   90.00
_cell.angle_beta   90.00
_cell.angle_gamma   90.00
#
_symmetry.space_group_name_H-M   'P 1'
#
loop_
_entity.id
_entity.type
_entity.pdbx_description
1 polymer ?
#
loop_
_entity_poly.entity_id
_entity_poly.type
_entity_poly.pdbx_seq_one_letter_code
_entity_poly.pdbx_strand_id
1 'polypeptide(L)'
;MSEKFHTYKGYPLVRSGDFIYYGYMADPYVIMIQILSKDAETGDANKVNVVQMSTDPNLNPLEACVKNSKRECGLYEALDIANVWLEKALNN
;
A
#
# COMPACT_ATOMS: atom_id res chain seq x y z
N MET A 1 1.39 -22.99 -1.86
CA MET A 1 1.86 -21.94 -0.96
C MET A 1 0.66 -21.17 -0.45
N SER A 2 0.58 -21.02 0.82
CA SER A 2 -0.49 -20.22 1.39
C SER A 2 0.01 -18.80 1.63
N GLU A 3 -0.70 -17.85 1.09
CA GLU A 3 -0.50 -16.47 1.45
C GLU A 3 -1.18 -16.22 2.77
N LYS A 4 -0.45 -15.59 3.67
CA LYS A 4 -1.03 -15.22 4.95
C LYS A 4 -1.57 -13.81 4.85
N PHE A 5 -2.85 -13.67 5.18
CA PHE A 5 -3.45 -12.35 5.31
C PHE A 5 -3.14 -11.81 6.69
N HIS A 6 -2.60 -10.62 6.70
CA HIS A 6 -2.38 -9.88 7.92
C HIS A 6 -3.37 -8.73 7.97
N THR A 7 -3.65 -8.23 9.15
CA THR A 7 -4.45 -7.02 9.30
C THR A 7 -3.61 -5.95 9.99
N TYR A 8 -3.87 -4.71 9.62
CA TYR A 8 -3.23 -3.56 10.23
C TYR A 8 -4.30 -2.50 10.45
N LYS A 9 -4.54 -2.15 11.69
CA LYS A 9 -5.58 -1.17 12.07
C LYS A 9 -6.95 -1.47 11.47
N GLY A 10 -7.31 -2.75 11.42
CA GLY A 10 -8.61 -3.20 10.95
C GLY A 10 -8.74 -3.42 9.44
N TYR A 11 -7.69 -3.20 8.67
CA TYR A 11 -7.69 -3.41 7.23
C TYR A 11 -6.80 -4.58 6.85
N PRO A 12 -7.18 -5.36 5.84
CA PRO A 12 -6.33 -6.46 5.38
C PRO A 12 -5.06 -5.95 4.71
N LEU A 13 -4.01 -6.70 4.90
CA LEU A 13 -2.68 -6.40 4.38
C LEU A 13 -2.18 -7.65 3.65
N VAL A 14 -1.94 -7.54 2.36
CA VAL A 14 -1.47 -8.65 1.53
C VAL A 14 -0.13 -8.27 0.92
N ARG A 15 0.87 -9.11 1.12
CA ARG A 15 2.19 -8.90 0.54
C ARG A 15 2.43 -9.88 -0.61
N SER A 16 2.93 -9.36 -1.72
CA SER A 16 3.33 -10.15 -2.86
C SER A 16 4.67 -9.60 -3.37
N GLY A 17 5.77 -10.28 -3.04
CA GLY A 17 7.11 -9.80 -3.39
C GLY A 17 7.41 -8.44 -2.77
N ASP A 18 7.69 -7.46 -3.61
CA ASP A 18 7.99 -6.09 -3.19
C ASP A 18 6.77 -5.18 -3.15
N PHE A 19 5.58 -5.76 -3.34
CA PHE A 19 4.33 -5.01 -3.30
C PHE A 19 3.52 -5.41 -2.10
N ILE A 20 2.90 -4.43 -1.45
CA ILE A 20 2.00 -4.65 -0.33
C ILE A 20 0.71 -3.92 -0.64
N TYR A 21 -0.40 -4.65 -0.58
CA TYR A 21 -1.74 -4.11 -0.82
C TYR A 21 -2.44 -3.95 0.51
N TYR A 22 -2.99 -2.78 0.76
CA TYR A 22 -3.60 -2.44 2.03
C TYR A 22 -5.00 -1.89 1.80
N GLY A 23 -6.01 -2.53 2.39
CA GLY A 23 -7.41 -2.16 2.28
C GLY A 23 -8.26 -3.27 1.68
N TYR A 24 -9.56 -3.02 1.59
CA TYR A 24 -10.52 -3.96 1.01
C TYR A 24 -10.77 -3.62 -0.45
N MET A 25 -10.69 -4.62 -1.33
CA MET A 25 -11.00 -4.43 -2.73
C MET A 25 -12.48 -4.10 -2.98
N ALA A 26 -13.34 -4.38 -2.00
CA ALA A 26 -14.74 -3.98 -2.06
C ALA A 26 -14.96 -2.50 -1.82
N ASP A 27 -14.00 -1.83 -1.21
CA ASP A 27 -14.03 -0.40 -0.98
C ASP A 27 -13.58 0.36 -2.23
N PRO A 28 -13.93 1.65 -2.38
CA PRO A 28 -13.59 2.39 -3.59
C PRO A 28 -12.09 2.66 -3.78
N TYR A 29 -11.29 2.55 -2.72
CA TYR A 29 -9.85 2.79 -2.79
C TYR A 29 -9.08 1.78 -1.99
N VAL A 30 -7.86 1.48 -2.46
CA VAL A 30 -6.88 0.70 -1.72
C VAL A 30 -5.54 1.43 -1.81
N ILE A 31 -4.64 1.08 -0.89
CA ILE A 31 -3.28 1.62 -0.90
C ILE A 31 -2.31 0.51 -1.30
N MET A 32 -1.42 0.82 -2.21
CA MET A 32 -0.34 -0.09 -2.59
C MET A 32 0.97 0.52 -2.14
N ILE A 33 1.81 -0.29 -1.50
CA ILE A 33 3.16 0.11 -1.12
C ILE A 33 4.14 -0.70 -1.94
N GLN A 34 4.98 -0.03 -2.69
CA GLN A 34 6.04 -0.67 -3.45
C GLN A 34 7.36 -0.44 -2.73
N ILE A 35 8.07 -1.52 -2.43
CA ILE A 35 9.40 -1.44 -1.83
C ILE A 35 10.39 -1.16 -2.96
N LEU A 36 11.02 0.00 -2.92
CA LEU A 36 11.95 0.43 -3.97
C LEU A 36 13.39 0.04 -3.65
N SER A 37 13.74 0.01 -2.36
CA SER A 37 15.08 -0.29 -1.92
C SER A 37 15.06 -0.89 -0.53
N LYS A 38 16.04 -1.76 -0.26
CA LYS A 38 16.20 -2.42 1.05
C LYS A 38 17.61 -2.18 1.55
N ASP A 39 17.75 -2.14 2.87
CA ASP A 39 19.05 -2.08 3.52
C ASP A 39 19.80 -3.39 3.26
N ALA A 40 21.04 -3.29 2.78
CA ALA A 40 21.84 -4.47 2.44
C ALA A 40 22.21 -5.31 3.68
N GLU A 41 22.29 -4.70 4.84
CA GLU A 41 22.68 -5.38 6.08
C GLU A 41 21.51 -6.04 6.78
N THR A 42 20.37 -5.35 6.86
CA THR A 42 19.21 -5.81 7.62
C THR A 42 18.12 -6.43 6.74
N GLY A 43 18.10 -6.12 5.47
CA GLY A 43 17.04 -6.55 4.55
C GLY A 43 15.74 -5.77 4.71
N ASP A 44 15.70 -4.78 5.60
CA ASP A 44 14.51 -3.98 5.82
C ASP A 44 14.32 -2.94 4.72
N ALA A 45 13.08 -2.62 4.41
CA ALA A 45 12.77 -1.58 3.45
C ALA A 45 13.28 -0.23 3.97
N ASN A 46 13.97 0.52 3.11
CA ASN A 46 14.45 1.87 3.44
C ASN A 46 13.95 2.92 2.47
N LYS A 47 13.30 2.51 1.39
CA LYS A 47 12.69 3.43 0.43
C LYS A 47 11.46 2.77 -0.16
N VAL A 48 10.35 3.47 -0.14
CA VAL A 48 9.06 2.94 -0.58
C VAL A 48 8.33 3.98 -1.43
N ASN A 49 7.41 3.49 -2.26
CA ASN A 49 6.45 4.31 -2.98
C ASN A 49 5.07 3.95 -2.47
N VAL A 50 4.35 4.91 -1.91
CA VAL A 50 2.99 4.73 -1.42
C VAL A 50 2.03 5.24 -2.47
N VAL A 51 1.11 4.38 -2.92
CA VAL A 51 0.20 4.69 -4.03
C VAL A 51 -1.24 4.47 -3.56
N GLN A 52 -2.08 5.48 -3.77
CA GLN A 52 -3.51 5.36 -3.57
C GLN A 52 -4.15 5.01 -4.90
N MET A 53 -4.84 3.87 -4.95
CA MET A 53 -5.45 3.37 -6.18
C MET A 53 -6.95 3.23 -6.04
N SER A 54 -7.66 3.53 -7.14
CA SER A 54 -9.08 3.24 -7.24
C SER A 54 -9.27 1.74 -7.55
N THR A 55 -10.31 1.16 -6.95
CA THR A 55 -10.67 -0.24 -7.23
C THR A 55 -11.61 -0.38 -8.42
N ASP A 56 -11.97 0.71 -9.09
CA ASP A 56 -12.89 0.70 -10.22
C ASP A 56 -12.30 -0.10 -11.38
N PRO A 57 -12.93 -1.23 -11.77
CA PRO A 57 -12.40 -2.07 -12.84
C PRO A 57 -12.49 -1.43 -14.23
N ASN A 58 -13.23 -0.34 -14.37
CA ASN A 58 -13.38 0.37 -15.66
C ASN A 58 -12.22 1.34 -15.90
N LEU A 59 -11.39 1.60 -14.89
CA LEU A 59 -10.24 2.48 -15.04
C LEU A 59 -9.00 1.67 -15.43
N ASN A 60 -8.20 2.22 -16.34
CA ASN A 60 -6.90 1.61 -16.61
C ASN A 60 -5.93 1.91 -15.44
N PRO A 61 -4.78 1.22 -15.36
CA PRO A 61 -3.85 1.41 -14.23
C PRO A 61 -3.40 2.86 -14.02
N LEU A 62 -3.25 3.64 -15.09
CA LEU A 62 -2.85 5.04 -14.97
C LEU A 62 -3.96 5.90 -14.38
N GLU A 63 -5.20 5.64 -14.83
CA GLU A 63 -6.37 6.36 -14.31
C GLU A 63 -6.70 5.95 -12.87
N ALA A 64 -6.43 4.70 -12.53
CA ALA A 64 -6.69 4.19 -11.19
C ALA A 64 -5.72 4.74 -10.15
N CYS A 65 -4.54 5.18 -10.56
CA CYS A 65 -3.57 5.78 -9.66
C CYS A 65 -4.00 7.22 -9.32
N VAL A 66 -4.56 7.39 -8.13
CA VAL A 66 -5.07 8.69 -7.68
C VAL A 66 -3.94 9.56 -7.15
N LYS A 67 -3.00 8.94 -6.43
CA LYS A 67 -1.98 9.68 -5.70
C LYS A 67 -0.79 8.75 -5.45
N ASN A 68 0.42 9.26 -5.57
CA ASN A 68 1.59 8.50 -5.17
C ASN A 68 2.61 9.40 -4.47
N SER A 69 3.44 8.81 -3.64
CA SER A 69 4.49 9.53 -2.93
C SER A 69 5.64 8.58 -2.63
N LYS A 70 6.82 8.94 -3.07
CA LYS A 70 8.03 8.20 -2.71
C LYS A 70 8.52 8.70 -1.36
N ARG A 71 8.86 7.77 -0.49
CA ARG A 71 9.32 8.07 0.86
C ARG A 71 10.59 7.30 1.17
N GLU A 72 11.54 7.95 1.82
CA GLU A 72 12.74 7.31 2.32
C GLU A 72 12.48 6.92 3.78
N CYS A 73 11.75 5.84 3.97
CA CYS A 73 11.34 5.38 5.29
C CYS A 73 11.19 3.86 5.31
N GLY A 74 11.07 3.32 6.50
CA GLY A 74 10.81 1.90 6.68
C GLY A 74 9.36 1.54 6.40
N LEU A 75 9.10 0.22 6.40
CA LEU A 75 7.79 -0.31 6.07
C LEU A 75 6.72 0.13 7.08
N TYR A 76 7.04 0.18 8.36
CA TYR A 76 6.04 0.56 9.36
C TYR A 76 5.58 2.02 9.19
N GLU A 77 6.49 2.91 8.86
CA GLU A 77 6.12 4.30 8.56
C GLU A 77 5.26 4.37 7.30
N ALA A 78 5.58 3.56 6.30
CA ALA A 78 4.78 3.48 5.08
C ALA A 78 3.37 2.99 5.38
N LEU A 79 3.22 2.02 6.28
CA LEU A 79 1.90 1.52 6.69
C LEU A 79 1.08 2.58 7.42
N ASP A 80 1.71 3.40 8.26
CA ASP A 80 1.02 4.51 8.91
C ASP A 80 0.53 5.53 7.90
N ILE A 81 1.34 5.86 6.92
CA ILE A 81 0.96 6.77 5.83
C ILE A 81 -0.19 6.17 5.04
N ALA A 82 -0.10 4.89 4.71
CA ALA A 82 -1.14 4.18 3.97
C ALA A 82 -2.47 4.21 4.73
N ASN A 83 -2.44 3.99 6.04
CA ASN A 83 -3.63 4.03 6.87
C ASN A 83 -4.29 5.42 6.85
N VAL A 84 -3.50 6.47 6.99
CA VAL A 84 -4.00 7.84 6.95
C VAL A 84 -4.65 8.14 5.60
N TRP A 85 -3.98 7.77 4.51
CA TRP A 85 -4.50 8.01 3.17
C TRP A 85 -5.79 7.22 2.92
N LEU A 86 -5.82 5.96 3.35
CA LEU A 86 -6.99 5.11 3.15
C LEU A 86 -8.20 5.63 3.93
N GLU A 87 -8.01 5.99 5.18
CA GLU A 87 -9.09 6.54 5.99
C GLU A 87 -9.64 7.83 5.41
N LYS A 88 -8.77 8.72 4.94
CA LYS A 88 -9.21 9.96 4.29
C LYS A 88 -9.98 9.68 3.00
N ALA A 89 -9.52 8.73 2.21
CA ALA A 89 -10.17 8.38 0.96
C ALA A 89 -11.56 7.79 1.18
N LEU A 90 -11.71 6.96 2.21
CA LEU A 90 -12.97 6.29 2.50
C LEU A 90 -13.97 7.17 3.24
N ASN A 91 -13.50 8.18 3.95
CA ASN A 91 -14.35 9.06 4.76
C ASN A 91 -14.77 10.36 4.04
N ASN A 92 -14.32 10.53 2.82
CA ASN A 92 -14.72 11.69 2.02
C ASN A 92 -15.91 11.40 1.13
#